data_de2330a5e80d51474d64ce9c3ab5c306
#
_entry.id   de2330a5e80d51474d64ce9c3ab5c306
#
_cell.length_a   1.000
_cell.length_b   1.000
_cell.length_c   1.000
_cell.angle_alpha   90.00
_cell.angle_beta   90.00
_cell.angle_gamma   90.00
#
_symmetry.space_group_name_H-M   'P 1'
#
loop_
_entity.id
_entity.type
_entity.pdbx_description
1 polymer ?
#
loop_
_entity_poly.entity_id
_entity_poly.type
_entity_poly.pdbx_seq_one_letter_code
_entity_poly.pdbx_strand_id
1 'polypeptide(L)'
;MTMAKILVAASGTTEGQSALETALLLAKRFDAHVEAINVRRNPRDAVAFMTEGMTGAVIEEIISTAEQDIDRRADRASSDLESVANRHGVEVTEQPAHNKASVTFRLEEGREDEVIAERGRLSDLVIAARPTADGDAKEEVVAESVLMESGSGLLLVPSGCVSDLSGNAAIAWNGSAEAARAVHRAMPLLQKAKEVAILAPEEGSMRGPGPDALASYLALHDIHCHVHNLPTNWTNIGDTLLQIAHQEEAAFLVMGAFSQGKLRQLILGGATRFMLNRSDLPVLFTH
;
A
#
# COMPACT_ATOMS: atom_id res chain seq x y z
N MET A 1 -1.33 1.94 19.82
CA MET A 1 -0.23 2.33 18.90
C MET A 1 -0.66 3.61 18.18
N THR A 2 0.22 4.57 18.04
CA THR A 2 -0.03 5.80 17.28
C THR A 2 0.65 5.68 15.92
N MET A 3 0.03 6.15 14.85
CA MET A 3 0.64 6.28 13.54
C MET A 3 1.34 7.65 13.50
N ALA A 4 2.66 7.67 13.56
CA ALA A 4 3.44 8.89 13.64
C ALA A 4 4.15 9.24 12.31
N LYS A 5 4.57 8.22 11.55
CA LYS A 5 5.26 8.40 10.28
C LYS A 5 4.66 7.52 9.18
N ILE A 6 4.29 8.15 8.09
CA ILE A 6 3.81 7.52 6.87
C ILE A 6 4.84 7.75 5.76
N LEU A 7 5.20 6.71 5.04
CA LEU A 7 5.99 6.83 3.82
C LEU A 7 5.07 6.70 2.61
N VAL A 8 5.21 7.57 1.61
CA VAL A 8 4.50 7.42 0.34
C VAL A 8 5.46 7.47 -0.85
N ALA A 9 5.30 6.50 -1.76
CA ALA A 9 5.98 6.51 -3.05
C ALA A 9 5.33 7.56 -3.96
N ALA A 10 6.00 8.70 -4.13
CA ALA A 10 5.54 9.82 -4.95
C ALA A 10 6.01 9.65 -6.39
N SER A 11 5.36 8.79 -7.16
CA SER A 11 5.77 8.39 -8.51
C SER A 11 5.64 9.49 -9.57
N GLY A 12 4.87 10.56 -9.31
CA GLY A 12 4.54 11.59 -10.31
C GLY A 12 3.65 11.07 -11.44
N THR A 13 2.96 9.96 -11.22
CA THR A 13 1.96 9.40 -12.14
C THR A 13 0.54 9.75 -11.66
N THR A 14 -0.44 9.61 -12.54
CA THR A 14 -1.85 9.82 -12.17
C THR A 14 -2.31 8.85 -11.09
N GLU A 15 -1.83 7.62 -11.13
CA GLU A 15 -2.10 6.58 -10.15
C GLU A 15 -1.51 6.95 -8.78
N GLY A 16 -0.27 7.47 -8.77
CA GLY A 16 0.44 7.91 -7.57
C GLY A 16 -0.22 9.08 -6.85
N GLN A 17 -0.97 9.91 -7.58
CA GLN A 17 -1.66 11.05 -6.99
C GLN A 17 -2.70 10.63 -5.94
N SER A 18 -3.47 9.57 -6.19
CA SER A 18 -4.44 9.04 -5.21
C SER A 18 -3.77 8.52 -3.94
N ALA A 19 -2.61 7.86 -4.07
CA ALA A 19 -1.83 7.38 -2.95
C ALA A 19 -1.27 8.55 -2.12
N LEU A 20 -0.74 9.58 -2.77
CA LEU A 20 -0.25 10.79 -2.13
C LEU A 20 -1.36 11.53 -1.36
N GLU A 21 -2.51 11.72 -2.00
CA GLU A 21 -3.64 12.41 -1.36
C GLU A 21 -4.17 11.62 -0.17
N THR A 22 -4.30 10.30 -0.29
CA THR A 22 -4.66 9.41 0.82
C THR A 22 -3.64 9.52 1.98
N ALA A 23 -2.34 9.58 1.68
CA ALA A 23 -1.31 9.74 2.71
C ALA A 23 -1.47 11.05 3.49
N LEU A 24 -1.75 12.16 2.81
CA LEU A 24 -1.96 13.46 3.47
C LEU A 24 -3.26 13.51 4.28
N LEU A 25 -4.32 12.86 3.82
CA LEU A 25 -5.55 12.72 4.59
C LEU A 25 -5.33 11.90 5.87
N LEU A 26 -4.57 10.79 5.77
CA LEU A 26 -4.20 10.01 6.95
C LEU A 26 -3.28 10.79 7.88
N ALA A 27 -2.34 11.60 7.37
CA ALA A 27 -1.54 12.50 8.19
C ALA A 27 -2.41 13.42 9.03
N LYS A 28 -3.45 14.02 8.45
CA LYS A 28 -4.40 14.87 9.19
C LYS A 28 -5.19 14.09 10.23
N ARG A 29 -5.60 12.87 9.90
CA ARG A 29 -6.41 12.04 10.80
C ARG A 29 -5.64 11.58 12.05
N PHE A 30 -4.32 11.41 11.90
CA PHE A 30 -3.45 10.85 12.95
C PHE A 30 -2.41 11.82 13.50
N ASP A 31 -2.41 13.08 13.07
CA ASP A 31 -1.35 14.06 13.37
C ASP A 31 0.05 13.52 13.04
N ALA A 32 0.14 12.82 11.90
CA ALA A 32 1.33 12.12 11.45
C ALA A 32 2.18 12.96 10.49
N HIS A 33 3.45 12.59 10.38
CA HIS A 33 4.34 13.11 9.36
C HIS A 33 4.36 12.20 8.14
N VAL A 34 4.22 12.77 6.93
CA VAL A 34 4.40 12.06 5.67
C VAL A 34 5.79 12.34 5.11
N GLU A 35 6.52 11.29 4.79
CA GLU A 35 7.71 11.38 3.94
C GLU A 35 7.33 10.92 2.53
N ALA A 36 7.23 11.88 1.60
CA ALA A 36 6.93 11.60 0.20
C ALA A 36 8.25 11.49 -0.58
N ILE A 37 8.52 10.31 -1.12
CA ILE A 37 9.78 10.02 -1.82
C ILE A 37 9.52 9.79 -3.30
N ASN A 38 10.20 10.57 -4.14
CA ASN A 38 10.36 10.29 -5.56
C ASN A 38 11.75 9.70 -5.79
N VAL A 39 11.82 8.56 -6.44
CA VAL A 39 13.09 7.88 -6.73
C VAL A 39 13.45 8.05 -8.20
N ARG A 40 14.57 8.73 -8.44
CA ARG A 40 15.16 8.91 -9.77
C ARG A 40 16.02 7.68 -10.11
N ARG A 41 15.62 6.98 -11.13
CA ARG A 41 16.39 5.82 -11.63
C ARG A 41 17.54 6.28 -12.49
N ASN A 42 18.58 5.46 -12.57
CA ASN A 42 19.65 5.71 -13.53
C ASN A 42 19.09 5.51 -14.96
N PRO A 43 19.12 6.55 -15.83
CA PRO A 43 18.62 6.42 -17.21
C PRO A 43 19.32 5.34 -18.02
N ARG A 44 20.58 5.02 -17.67
CA ARG A 44 21.37 3.97 -18.33
C ARG A 44 20.82 2.57 -18.07
N ASP A 45 20.07 2.35 -17.00
CA ASP A 45 19.43 1.06 -16.72
C ASP A 45 18.38 0.70 -17.78
N ALA A 46 17.80 1.71 -18.45
CA ALA A 46 16.86 1.49 -19.55
C ALA A 46 17.52 0.86 -20.78
N VAL A 47 18.83 1.01 -20.93
CA VAL A 47 19.59 0.57 -22.12
C VAL A 47 20.38 -0.71 -21.86
N ALA A 48 20.63 -1.07 -20.60
CA ALA A 48 21.51 -2.18 -20.22
C ALA A 48 21.14 -3.54 -20.83
N PHE A 49 19.87 -3.72 -21.19
CA PHE A 49 19.35 -4.98 -21.76
C PHE A 49 19.09 -4.91 -23.29
N MET A 50 19.32 -3.77 -23.94
CA MET A 50 18.92 -3.54 -25.33
C MET A 50 20.11 -3.33 -26.30
N THR A 51 21.37 -3.51 -25.88
CA THR A 51 22.55 -3.03 -26.59
C THR A 51 22.98 -3.87 -27.81
N GLU A 52 22.45 -5.07 -28.02
CA GLU A 52 22.80 -5.86 -29.21
C GLU A 52 22.16 -5.28 -30.47
N GLY A 53 23.00 -4.68 -31.35
CA GLY A 53 22.61 -4.19 -32.68
C GLY A 53 22.21 -2.72 -32.78
N MET A 54 22.29 -1.94 -31.69
CA MET A 54 21.98 -0.49 -31.70
C MET A 54 23.25 0.35 -31.98
N THR A 55 23.07 1.46 -32.71
CA THR A 55 24.15 2.45 -32.89
C THR A 55 24.27 3.34 -31.65
N GLY A 56 25.47 3.88 -31.39
CA GLY A 56 25.69 4.79 -30.26
C GLY A 56 24.71 5.98 -30.23
N ALA A 57 24.34 6.52 -31.39
CA ALA A 57 23.37 7.63 -31.49
C ALA A 57 21.97 7.24 -31.01
N VAL A 58 21.49 6.03 -31.30
CA VAL A 58 20.19 5.53 -30.82
C VAL A 58 20.21 5.32 -29.30
N ILE A 59 21.33 4.84 -28.78
CA ILE A 59 21.51 4.65 -27.33
C ILE A 59 21.47 6.01 -26.61
N GLU A 60 22.16 7.02 -27.13
CA GLU A 60 22.14 8.38 -26.57
C GLU A 60 20.73 9.00 -26.60
N GLU A 61 19.98 8.79 -27.68
CA GLU A 61 18.59 9.29 -27.80
C GLU A 61 17.66 8.62 -26.77
N ILE A 62 17.80 7.31 -26.54
CA ILE A 62 17.03 6.58 -25.54
C ILE A 62 17.37 7.09 -24.13
N ILE A 63 18.65 7.27 -23.80
CA ILE A 63 19.10 7.80 -22.51
C ILE A 63 18.53 9.22 -22.30
N SER A 64 18.67 10.10 -23.28
CA SER A 64 18.17 11.48 -23.19
C SER A 64 16.65 11.54 -23.01
N THR A 65 15.91 10.67 -23.69
CA THR A 65 14.44 10.55 -23.53
C THR A 65 14.09 10.07 -22.12
N ALA A 66 14.82 9.06 -21.62
CA ALA A 66 14.61 8.54 -20.27
C ALA A 66 14.92 9.59 -19.19
N GLU A 67 16.00 10.38 -19.36
CA GLU A 67 16.34 11.49 -18.46
C GLU A 67 15.22 12.52 -18.40
N GLN A 68 14.71 12.95 -19.56
CA GLN A 68 13.60 13.91 -19.63
C GLN A 68 12.31 13.37 -18.96
N ASP A 69 12.04 12.07 -19.10
CA ASP A 69 10.86 11.45 -18.44
C ASP A 69 11.03 11.40 -16.92
N ILE A 70 12.24 11.07 -16.45
CA ILE A 70 12.56 11.05 -15.02
C ILE A 70 12.40 12.45 -14.42
N ASP A 71 12.96 13.48 -15.06
CA ASP A 71 12.84 14.86 -14.59
C ASP A 71 11.39 15.32 -14.58
N ARG A 72 10.63 15.08 -15.65
CA ARG A 72 9.20 15.42 -15.70
C ARG A 72 8.38 14.74 -14.61
N ARG A 73 8.67 13.48 -14.26
CA ARG A 73 7.99 12.76 -13.17
C ARG A 73 8.33 13.37 -11.80
N ALA A 74 9.59 13.72 -11.58
CA ALA A 74 10.03 14.35 -10.34
C ALA A 74 9.38 15.74 -10.14
N ASP A 75 9.37 16.58 -11.18
CA ASP A 75 8.71 17.89 -11.16
C ASP A 75 7.21 17.77 -10.90
N ARG A 76 6.55 16.80 -11.56
CA ARG A 76 5.13 16.53 -11.34
C ARG A 76 4.87 16.05 -9.92
N ALA A 77 5.67 15.13 -9.39
CA ALA A 77 5.52 14.63 -8.03
C ALA A 77 5.62 15.76 -6.99
N SER A 78 6.57 16.68 -7.16
CA SER A 78 6.72 17.87 -6.31
C SER A 78 5.53 18.82 -6.42
N SER A 79 5.11 19.13 -7.64
CA SER A 79 3.96 20.01 -7.90
C SER A 79 2.64 19.42 -7.39
N ASP A 80 2.41 18.13 -7.58
CA ASP A 80 1.24 17.43 -7.06
C ASP A 80 1.22 17.46 -5.53
N LEU A 81 2.38 17.23 -4.89
CA LEU A 81 2.48 17.30 -3.44
C LEU A 81 2.12 18.69 -2.91
N GLU A 82 2.67 19.76 -3.48
CA GLU A 82 2.37 21.13 -3.06
C GLU A 82 0.89 21.45 -3.24
N SER A 83 0.32 21.06 -4.39
CA SER A 83 -1.10 21.28 -4.70
C SER A 83 -2.00 20.55 -3.71
N VAL A 84 -1.74 19.26 -3.43
CA VAL A 84 -2.55 18.45 -2.52
C VAL A 84 -2.36 18.90 -1.08
N ALA A 85 -1.13 19.21 -0.66
CA ALA A 85 -0.83 19.71 0.68
C ALA A 85 -1.56 21.03 0.97
N ASN A 86 -1.54 21.97 0.02
CA ASN A 86 -2.28 23.23 0.11
C ASN A 86 -3.78 23.00 0.19
N ARG A 87 -4.35 22.11 -0.65
CA ARG A 87 -5.78 21.79 -0.67
C ARG A 87 -6.27 21.26 0.67
N HIS A 88 -5.47 20.43 1.33
CA HIS A 88 -5.82 19.81 2.61
C HIS A 88 -5.28 20.54 3.84
N GLY A 89 -4.53 21.65 3.65
CA GLY A 89 -3.94 22.40 4.75
C GLY A 89 -2.90 21.60 5.53
N VAL A 90 -2.13 20.75 4.85
CA VAL A 90 -0.98 20.04 5.41
C VAL A 90 0.27 20.86 5.17
N GLU A 91 1.07 21.09 6.22
CA GLU A 91 2.28 21.89 6.12
C GLU A 91 3.39 21.14 5.41
N VAL A 92 3.97 21.74 4.37
CA VAL A 92 5.19 21.24 3.73
C VAL A 92 6.39 21.73 4.54
N THR A 93 7.22 20.81 5.02
CA THR A 93 8.34 21.08 5.93
C THR A 93 9.62 20.42 5.44
N GLU A 94 10.78 20.94 5.84
CA GLU A 94 12.07 20.29 5.58
C GLU A 94 12.37 19.17 6.58
N GLN A 95 11.78 19.24 7.77
CA GLN A 95 11.98 18.28 8.86
C GLN A 95 10.64 17.85 9.45
N PRO A 96 10.55 16.60 9.97
CA PRO A 96 9.34 16.10 10.60
C PRO A 96 8.87 17.00 11.75
N ALA A 97 7.58 17.35 11.75
CA ALA A 97 6.94 17.99 12.88
C ALA A 97 6.32 16.92 13.80
N HIS A 98 6.50 17.05 15.10
CA HIS A 98 5.95 16.11 16.07
C HIS A 98 4.51 16.46 16.42
N ASN A 99 3.61 15.46 16.46
CA ASN A 99 2.19 15.63 16.77
C ASN A 99 1.47 16.68 15.91
N LYS A 100 1.80 16.75 14.64
CA LYS A 100 1.19 17.65 13.68
C LYS A 100 1.24 17.04 12.29
N ALA A 101 0.14 17.16 11.56
CA ALA A 101 0.10 16.79 10.15
C ALA A 101 1.12 17.62 9.35
N SER A 102 2.08 16.96 8.74
CA SER A 102 3.13 17.61 7.95
C SER A 102 3.63 16.67 6.86
N VAL A 103 4.28 17.22 5.83
CA VAL A 103 4.87 16.45 4.76
C VAL A 103 6.22 16.99 4.35
N THR A 104 7.16 16.08 4.07
CA THR A 104 8.46 16.36 3.48
C THR A 104 8.54 15.69 2.11
N PHE A 105 9.02 16.42 1.10
CA PHE A 105 9.35 15.86 -0.20
C PHE A 105 10.83 15.54 -0.29
N ARG A 106 11.17 14.34 -0.78
CA ARG A 106 12.55 13.93 -1.00
C ARG A 106 12.73 13.35 -2.38
N LEU A 107 13.83 13.74 -3.02
CA LEU A 107 14.36 13.11 -4.21
C LEU A 107 15.50 12.18 -3.78
N GLU A 108 15.39 10.91 -4.12
CA GLU A 108 16.42 9.89 -3.89
C GLU A 108 16.86 9.32 -5.23
N GLU A 109 18.08 8.82 -5.31
CA GLU A 109 18.60 8.14 -6.51
C GLU A 109 18.73 6.65 -6.23
N GLY A 110 18.35 5.81 -7.20
CA GLY A 110 18.50 4.38 -7.09
C GLY A 110 17.34 3.58 -7.68
N ARG A 111 17.24 2.35 -7.22
CA ARG A 111 16.10 1.48 -7.54
C ARG A 111 14.97 1.76 -6.57
N GLU A 112 13.81 2.08 -7.12
CA GLU A 112 12.63 2.50 -6.35
C GLU A 112 12.18 1.42 -5.35
N ASP A 113 12.18 0.16 -5.76
CA ASP A 113 11.84 -0.98 -4.92
C ASP A 113 12.77 -1.10 -3.70
N GLU A 114 14.08 -0.93 -3.89
CA GLU A 114 15.07 -0.98 -2.80
C GLU A 114 14.94 0.23 -1.88
N VAL A 115 14.89 1.45 -2.45
CA VAL A 115 14.83 2.70 -1.67
C VAL A 115 13.54 2.76 -0.82
N ILE A 116 12.38 2.46 -1.42
CA ILE A 116 11.10 2.51 -0.70
C ILE A 116 11.03 1.43 0.38
N ALA A 117 11.51 0.22 0.11
CA ALA A 117 11.55 -0.84 1.13
C ALA A 117 12.50 -0.48 2.29
N GLU A 118 13.68 0.06 1.99
CA GLU A 118 14.64 0.47 3.03
C GLU A 118 14.08 1.60 3.90
N ARG A 119 13.55 2.65 3.30
CA ARG A 119 12.94 3.77 4.04
C ARG A 119 11.69 3.34 4.80
N GLY A 120 10.96 2.36 4.28
CA GLY A 120 9.81 1.74 4.93
C GLY A 120 10.12 1.13 6.29
N ARG A 121 11.36 0.69 6.55
CA ARG A 121 11.78 0.10 7.85
C ARG A 121 11.59 1.04 9.05
N LEU A 122 11.60 2.33 8.81
CA LEU A 122 11.40 3.37 9.83
C LEU A 122 10.09 4.14 9.62
N SER A 123 9.05 3.46 9.13
CA SER A 123 7.71 4.03 8.92
C SER A 123 6.66 3.11 9.53
N ASP A 124 5.59 3.69 10.06
CA ASP A 124 4.47 2.92 10.62
C ASP A 124 3.60 2.32 9.52
N LEU A 125 3.54 3.02 8.37
CA LEU A 125 2.79 2.62 7.19
C LEU A 125 3.52 3.08 5.94
N VAL A 126 3.60 2.22 4.93
CA VAL A 126 4.02 2.58 3.57
C VAL A 126 2.77 2.64 2.69
N ILE A 127 2.64 3.69 1.90
CA ILE A 127 1.52 3.87 0.97
C ILE A 127 2.07 3.89 -0.47
N ALA A 128 1.45 3.12 -1.34
CA ALA A 128 1.79 3.09 -2.76
C ALA A 128 0.52 3.00 -3.62
N ALA A 129 0.63 3.44 -4.86
CA ALA A 129 -0.42 3.21 -5.83
C ALA A 129 -0.56 1.72 -6.13
N ARG A 130 -1.78 1.27 -6.38
CA ARG A 130 -2.03 -0.09 -6.85
C ARG A 130 -1.53 -0.22 -8.29
N PRO A 131 -0.77 -1.28 -8.62
CA PRO A 131 -0.37 -1.57 -10.00
C PRO A 131 -1.58 -1.62 -10.93
N THR A 132 -1.47 -1.06 -12.13
CA THR A 132 -2.49 -1.16 -13.17
C THR A 132 -2.07 -2.16 -14.25
N ALA A 133 -3.04 -2.75 -14.96
CA ALA A 133 -2.75 -3.73 -16.01
C ALA A 133 -1.92 -3.14 -17.16
N ASP A 134 -2.10 -1.83 -17.42
CA ASP A 134 -1.35 -1.06 -18.41
C ASP A 134 -0.17 -0.31 -17.78
N GLY A 135 0.02 -0.41 -16.47
CA GLY A 135 1.07 0.21 -15.69
C GLY A 135 2.42 -0.50 -15.82
N ASP A 136 3.44 0.18 -15.38
CA ASP A 136 4.79 -0.40 -15.32
C ASP A 136 4.79 -1.61 -14.35
N ALA A 137 5.30 -2.76 -14.77
CA ALA A 137 5.54 -3.93 -13.89
C ALA A 137 6.35 -3.57 -12.62
N LYS A 138 6.88 -2.38 -12.56
CA LYS A 138 7.67 -1.77 -11.50
C LYS A 138 6.87 -1.52 -10.22
N GLU A 139 5.59 -1.13 -10.32
CA GLU A 139 4.74 -0.89 -9.14
C GLU A 139 4.46 -2.19 -8.38
N GLU A 140 4.32 -3.32 -9.11
CA GLU A 140 4.21 -4.64 -8.48
C GLU A 140 5.49 -5.01 -7.74
N VAL A 141 6.66 -4.75 -8.33
CA VAL A 141 7.97 -5.00 -7.71
C VAL A 141 8.15 -4.14 -6.45
N VAL A 142 7.78 -2.87 -6.47
CA VAL A 142 7.82 -2.00 -5.28
C VAL A 142 6.92 -2.54 -4.18
N ALA A 143 5.68 -2.93 -4.50
CA ALA A 143 4.76 -3.50 -3.52
C ALA A 143 5.30 -4.80 -2.91
N GLU A 144 5.86 -5.70 -3.72
CA GLU A 144 6.48 -6.94 -3.25
C GLU A 144 7.70 -6.67 -2.34
N SER A 145 8.60 -5.77 -2.75
CA SER A 145 9.79 -5.42 -1.97
C SER A 145 9.41 -4.80 -0.63
N VAL A 146 8.44 -3.89 -0.60
CA VAL A 146 7.93 -3.33 0.66
C VAL A 146 7.40 -4.42 1.57
N LEU A 147 6.58 -5.35 1.06
CA LEU A 147 6.01 -6.43 1.87
C LEU A 147 7.06 -7.38 2.42
N MET A 148 8.11 -7.66 1.64
CA MET A 148 9.13 -8.65 2.03
C MET A 148 10.27 -8.07 2.85
N GLU A 149 10.61 -6.78 2.66
CA GLU A 149 11.87 -6.22 3.14
C GLU A 149 11.73 -5.02 4.08
N SER A 150 10.57 -4.36 4.11
CA SER A 150 10.38 -3.18 4.97
C SER A 150 10.04 -3.52 6.43
N GLY A 151 9.34 -4.65 6.67
CA GLY A 151 8.78 -4.98 7.97
C GLY A 151 7.61 -4.09 8.39
N SER A 152 7.16 -3.17 7.52
CA SER A 152 6.00 -2.29 7.72
C SER A 152 4.74 -2.83 7.05
N GLY A 153 3.59 -2.23 7.37
CA GLY A 153 2.37 -2.44 6.59
C GLY A 153 2.43 -1.68 5.27
N LEU A 154 1.90 -2.27 4.21
CA LEU A 154 1.70 -1.64 2.92
C LEU A 154 0.22 -1.35 2.68
N LEU A 155 -0.15 -0.09 2.50
CA LEU A 155 -1.46 0.31 2.02
C LEU A 155 -1.38 0.55 0.50
N LEU A 156 -2.04 -0.29 -0.28
CA LEU A 156 -2.22 -0.06 -1.71
C LEU A 156 -3.49 0.72 -1.97
N VAL A 157 -3.36 1.81 -2.71
CA VAL A 157 -4.45 2.71 -3.04
C VAL A 157 -4.76 2.61 -4.53
N PRO A 158 -5.99 2.24 -4.92
CA PRO A 158 -6.41 2.22 -6.32
C PRO A 158 -6.43 3.63 -6.94
N SER A 159 -6.16 3.72 -8.23
CA SER A 159 -6.27 4.98 -8.99
C SER A 159 -7.68 5.54 -8.89
N GLY A 160 -7.80 6.85 -8.65
CA GLY A 160 -9.08 7.54 -8.47
C GLY A 160 -9.75 7.30 -7.11
N CYS A 161 -9.19 6.43 -6.25
CA CYS A 161 -9.70 6.20 -4.90
C CYS A 161 -8.91 7.06 -3.91
N VAL A 162 -9.51 8.16 -3.47
CA VAL A 162 -8.94 9.02 -2.42
C VAL A 162 -9.76 8.86 -1.16
N SER A 163 -9.14 8.47 -0.06
CA SER A 163 -9.83 8.18 1.19
C SER A 163 -8.98 8.47 2.41
N ASP A 164 -9.60 9.00 3.45
CA ASP A 164 -9.04 9.08 4.80
C ASP A 164 -9.25 7.78 5.60
N LEU A 165 -9.81 6.77 4.96
CA LEU A 165 -10.20 5.48 5.54
C LEU A 165 -11.18 5.62 6.72
N SER A 166 -11.98 6.70 6.75
CA SER A 166 -13.02 6.93 7.77
C SER A 166 -14.33 6.23 7.36
N GLY A 167 -14.47 4.99 7.71
CA GLY A 167 -15.67 4.22 7.36
C GLY A 167 -15.63 2.88 8.07
N ASN A 168 -16.36 1.93 7.50
CA ASN A 168 -16.28 0.54 7.94
C ASN A 168 -14.96 -0.07 7.46
N ALA A 169 -14.48 -1.07 8.16
CA ALA A 169 -13.31 -1.85 7.75
C ALA A 169 -13.67 -3.31 7.57
N ALA A 170 -13.03 -3.97 6.62
CA ALA A 170 -13.11 -5.42 6.50
C ALA A 170 -11.75 -6.06 6.84
N ILE A 171 -11.75 -7.21 7.51
CA ILE A 171 -10.55 -7.98 7.83
C ILE A 171 -10.68 -9.35 7.18
N ALA A 172 -9.82 -9.68 6.22
CA ALA A 172 -9.71 -11.03 5.69
C ALA A 172 -8.93 -11.91 6.68
N TRP A 173 -9.64 -12.76 7.42
CA TRP A 173 -9.09 -13.55 8.50
C TRP A 173 -9.07 -15.04 8.19
N ASN A 174 -7.90 -15.66 8.26
CA ASN A 174 -7.72 -17.09 8.10
C ASN A 174 -6.94 -17.73 9.26
N GLY A 175 -6.71 -16.99 10.35
CA GLY A 175 -5.97 -17.46 11.52
C GLY A 175 -4.45 -17.53 11.34
N SER A 176 -3.90 -17.10 10.19
CA SER A 176 -2.46 -17.16 9.94
C SER A 176 -1.69 -16.06 10.69
N ALA A 177 -0.38 -16.25 10.84
CA ALA A 177 0.50 -15.25 11.44
C ALA A 177 0.54 -13.95 10.63
N GLU A 178 0.45 -14.04 9.30
CA GLU A 178 0.40 -12.89 8.39
C GLU A 178 -0.89 -12.08 8.61
N ALA A 179 -2.04 -12.75 8.74
CA ALA A 179 -3.31 -12.09 9.06
C ALA A 179 -3.25 -11.42 10.44
N ALA A 180 -2.66 -12.07 11.43
CA ALA A 180 -2.47 -11.50 12.76
C ALA A 180 -1.58 -10.24 12.72
N ARG A 181 -0.47 -10.29 11.98
CA ARG A 181 0.38 -9.10 11.78
C ARG A 181 -0.38 -7.97 11.10
N ALA A 182 -1.21 -8.29 10.10
CA ALA A 182 -2.03 -7.29 9.41
C ALA A 182 -2.99 -6.59 10.36
N VAL A 183 -3.69 -7.34 11.20
CA VAL A 183 -4.57 -6.79 12.26
C VAL A 183 -3.78 -5.88 13.20
N HIS A 184 -2.62 -6.33 13.71
CA HIS A 184 -1.81 -5.52 14.62
C HIS A 184 -1.34 -4.21 13.96
N ARG A 185 -0.92 -4.24 12.70
CA ARG A 185 -0.51 -3.03 11.97
C ARG A 185 -1.69 -2.10 11.65
N ALA A 186 -2.86 -2.66 11.40
CA ALA A 186 -4.07 -1.90 11.13
C ALA A 186 -4.74 -1.33 12.39
N MET A 187 -4.29 -1.69 13.60
CA MET A 187 -4.93 -1.30 14.87
C MET A 187 -5.29 0.19 14.96
N PRO A 188 -4.39 1.14 14.60
CA PRO A 188 -4.75 2.57 14.64
C PRO A 188 -5.92 2.93 13.72
N LEU A 189 -6.03 2.27 12.56
CA LEU A 189 -7.13 2.46 11.62
C LEU A 189 -8.40 1.79 12.11
N LEU A 190 -8.31 0.55 12.61
CA LEU A 190 -9.44 -0.23 13.12
C LEU A 190 -10.10 0.43 14.34
N GLN A 191 -9.32 1.02 15.25
CA GLN A 191 -9.83 1.76 16.40
C GLN A 191 -10.61 3.03 16.01
N LYS A 192 -10.42 3.54 14.81
CA LYS A 192 -11.14 4.69 14.27
C LYS A 192 -12.16 4.30 13.20
N ALA A 193 -12.31 3.02 12.89
CA ALA A 193 -13.36 2.53 11.99
C ALA A 193 -14.74 2.65 12.68
N LYS A 194 -15.79 2.80 11.87
CA LYS A 194 -17.17 2.85 12.38
C LYS A 194 -17.63 1.46 12.81
N GLU A 195 -17.42 0.48 11.92
CA GLU A 195 -17.71 -0.93 12.13
C GLU A 195 -16.59 -1.77 11.50
N VAL A 196 -16.39 -2.98 12.02
CA VAL A 196 -15.38 -3.91 11.51
C VAL A 196 -16.05 -5.25 11.19
N ALA A 197 -15.99 -5.67 9.92
CA ALA A 197 -16.43 -6.98 9.48
C ALA A 197 -15.24 -7.95 9.42
N ILE A 198 -15.33 -9.08 10.10
CA ILE A 198 -14.33 -10.16 10.02
C ILE A 198 -14.80 -11.14 8.97
N LEU A 199 -14.13 -11.16 7.81
CA LEU A 199 -14.41 -12.06 6.70
C LEU A 199 -13.59 -13.34 6.88
N ALA A 200 -14.23 -14.43 7.28
CA ALA A 200 -13.55 -15.66 7.63
C ALA A 200 -14.16 -16.88 6.91
N PRO A 201 -13.33 -17.85 6.49
CA PRO A 201 -13.85 -19.14 6.00
C PRO A 201 -14.47 -19.93 7.16
N GLU A 202 -15.27 -20.94 6.84
CA GLU A 202 -15.78 -21.89 7.83
C GLU A 202 -14.64 -22.56 8.62
N GLU A 203 -14.92 -22.97 9.86
CA GLU A 203 -13.94 -23.45 10.85
C GLU A 203 -12.96 -24.51 10.33
N GLY A 204 -13.39 -25.42 9.43
CA GLY A 204 -12.55 -26.49 8.87
C GLY A 204 -11.37 -26.03 8.00
N SER A 205 -11.33 -24.74 7.62
CA SER A 205 -10.29 -24.15 6.74
C SER A 205 -9.36 -23.20 7.46
N MET A 206 -9.49 -23.01 8.78
CA MET A 206 -8.69 -22.11 9.57
C MET A 206 -7.27 -22.63 9.83
N ARG A 207 -6.30 -21.74 9.87
CA ARG A 207 -4.88 -22.05 10.13
C ARG A 207 -4.45 -21.77 11.58
N GLY A 208 -5.37 -21.26 12.39
CA GLY A 208 -5.11 -20.86 13.77
C GLY A 208 -6.39 -20.41 14.45
N PRO A 209 -6.36 -19.39 15.32
CA PRO A 209 -7.53 -18.93 16.04
C PRO A 209 -8.68 -18.57 15.11
N GLY A 210 -9.89 -18.98 15.47
CA GLY A 210 -11.12 -18.68 14.73
C GLY A 210 -11.53 -17.20 14.79
N PRO A 211 -12.54 -16.80 14.01
CA PRO A 211 -12.98 -15.41 13.95
C PRO A 211 -13.55 -14.90 15.28
N ASP A 212 -14.16 -15.76 16.09
CA ASP A 212 -14.68 -15.39 17.42
C ASP A 212 -13.56 -15.03 18.40
N ALA A 213 -12.42 -15.72 18.29
CA ALA A 213 -11.23 -15.39 19.08
C ALA A 213 -10.66 -14.02 18.67
N LEU A 214 -10.66 -13.72 17.36
CA LEU A 214 -10.28 -12.39 16.86
C LEU A 214 -11.28 -11.33 17.36
N ALA A 215 -12.58 -11.59 17.27
CA ALA A 215 -13.60 -10.66 17.74
C ALA A 215 -13.43 -10.34 19.24
N SER A 216 -13.17 -11.39 20.05
CA SER A 216 -12.88 -11.22 21.49
C SER A 216 -11.62 -10.39 21.74
N TYR A 217 -10.57 -10.59 20.93
CA TYR A 217 -9.34 -9.79 20.99
C TYR A 217 -9.59 -8.32 20.61
N LEU A 218 -10.34 -8.06 19.53
CA LEU A 218 -10.67 -6.70 19.09
C LEU A 218 -11.53 -5.97 20.12
N ALA A 219 -12.44 -6.67 20.79
CA ALA A 219 -13.26 -6.10 21.86
C ALA A 219 -12.42 -5.58 23.05
N LEU A 220 -11.26 -6.19 23.36
CA LEU A 220 -10.31 -5.67 24.37
C LEU A 220 -9.67 -4.34 23.97
N HIS A 221 -9.77 -3.95 22.71
CA HIS A 221 -9.30 -2.68 22.14
C HIS A 221 -10.44 -1.71 21.82
N ASP A 222 -11.64 -1.96 22.37
CA ASP A 222 -12.85 -1.16 22.14
C ASP A 222 -13.28 -1.13 20.66
N ILE A 223 -12.98 -2.18 19.90
CA ILE A 223 -13.36 -2.32 18.49
C ILE A 223 -14.58 -3.23 18.41
N HIS A 224 -15.70 -2.67 17.96
CA HIS A 224 -16.91 -3.43 17.67
C HIS A 224 -16.80 -4.11 16.31
N CYS A 225 -17.04 -5.41 16.28
CA CYS A 225 -16.95 -6.18 15.05
C CYS A 225 -18.02 -7.29 14.98
N HIS A 226 -18.30 -7.73 13.78
CA HIS A 226 -19.14 -8.90 13.53
C HIS A 226 -18.42 -9.86 12.58
N VAL A 227 -18.84 -11.11 12.59
CA VAL A 227 -18.25 -12.16 11.73
C VAL A 227 -19.16 -12.36 10.52
N HIS A 228 -18.54 -12.29 9.34
CA HIS A 228 -19.16 -12.65 8.07
C HIS A 228 -18.50 -13.93 7.55
N ASN A 229 -19.23 -15.05 7.54
CA ASN A 229 -18.71 -16.31 7.04
C ASN A 229 -18.67 -16.32 5.52
N LEU A 230 -17.50 -16.66 4.96
CA LEU A 230 -17.33 -16.78 3.51
C LEU A 230 -18.08 -18.01 2.98
N PRO A 231 -18.70 -17.92 1.80
CA PRO A 231 -19.33 -19.08 1.17
C PRO A 231 -18.30 -20.16 0.87
N THR A 232 -18.71 -21.43 0.97
CA THR A 232 -17.82 -22.59 0.74
C THR A 232 -17.49 -22.86 -0.73
N ASN A 233 -18.27 -22.31 -1.64
CA ASN A 233 -18.22 -22.60 -3.08
C ASN A 233 -17.61 -21.45 -3.90
N TRP A 234 -16.63 -20.73 -3.34
CA TRP A 234 -15.95 -19.67 -4.09
C TRP A 234 -15.02 -20.24 -5.19
N THR A 235 -15.05 -19.63 -6.36
CA THR A 235 -14.13 -19.92 -7.48
C THR A 235 -12.83 -19.12 -7.35
N ASN A 236 -12.93 -17.90 -6.82
CA ASN A 236 -11.80 -17.00 -6.58
C ASN A 236 -11.99 -16.31 -5.24
N ILE A 237 -11.17 -16.67 -4.27
CA ILE A 237 -11.27 -16.11 -2.91
C ILE A 237 -11.06 -14.60 -2.87
N GLY A 238 -10.17 -14.05 -3.72
CA GLY A 238 -9.93 -12.62 -3.78
C GLY A 238 -11.17 -11.86 -4.25
N ASP A 239 -11.83 -12.34 -5.30
CA ASP A 239 -13.08 -11.76 -5.79
C ASP A 239 -14.19 -11.81 -4.74
N THR A 240 -14.34 -12.96 -4.09
CA THR A 240 -15.33 -13.14 -3.00
C THR A 240 -15.09 -12.18 -1.85
N LEU A 241 -13.83 -12.03 -1.39
CA LEU A 241 -13.48 -11.09 -0.32
C LEU A 241 -13.81 -9.65 -0.71
N LEU A 242 -13.52 -9.26 -1.94
CA LEU A 242 -13.80 -7.90 -2.43
C LEU A 242 -15.31 -7.63 -2.52
N GLN A 243 -16.08 -8.58 -3.07
CA GLN A 243 -17.54 -8.47 -3.13
C GLN A 243 -18.17 -8.32 -1.74
N ILE A 244 -17.72 -9.13 -0.77
CA ILE A 244 -18.24 -9.03 0.60
C ILE A 244 -17.79 -7.73 1.27
N ALA A 245 -16.54 -7.29 1.06
CA ALA A 245 -16.08 -6.00 1.57
C ALA A 245 -16.95 -4.84 1.07
N HIS A 246 -17.40 -4.90 -0.19
CA HIS A 246 -18.37 -3.93 -0.73
C HIS A 246 -19.75 -4.07 -0.10
N GLN A 247 -20.25 -5.27 0.15
CA GLN A 247 -21.54 -5.49 0.84
C GLN A 247 -21.52 -4.92 2.27
N GLU A 248 -20.37 -5.00 2.94
CA GLU A 248 -20.12 -4.42 4.26
C GLU A 248 -19.82 -2.91 4.22
N GLU A 249 -19.90 -2.28 3.04
CA GLU A 249 -19.57 -0.87 2.82
C GLU A 249 -18.19 -0.49 3.37
N ALA A 250 -17.22 -1.42 3.26
CA ALA A 250 -15.89 -1.21 3.77
C ALA A 250 -15.15 -0.10 3.01
N ALA A 251 -14.59 0.85 3.72
CA ALA A 251 -13.71 1.88 3.17
C ALA A 251 -12.30 1.33 2.88
N PHE A 252 -11.92 0.23 3.51
CA PHE A 252 -10.66 -0.47 3.28
C PHE A 252 -10.71 -1.92 3.75
N LEU A 253 -9.82 -2.73 3.19
CA LEU A 253 -9.62 -4.13 3.54
C LEU A 253 -8.26 -4.33 4.23
N VAL A 254 -8.22 -5.15 5.27
CA VAL A 254 -6.99 -5.58 5.96
C VAL A 254 -6.75 -7.05 5.70
N MET A 255 -5.58 -7.43 5.21
CA MET A 255 -5.27 -8.84 4.98
C MET A 255 -3.76 -9.15 5.08
N GLY A 256 -3.45 -10.38 5.49
CA GLY A 256 -2.11 -10.93 5.39
C GLY A 256 -1.73 -11.24 3.95
N ALA A 257 -0.49 -10.99 3.59
CA ALA A 257 0.07 -11.37 2.30
C ALA A 257 0.92 -12.64 2.41
N PHE A 258 0.99 -13.45 1.34
CA PHE A 258 1.90 -14.60 1.21
C PHE A 258 1.76 -15.70 2.28
N SER A 259 0.57 -15.89 2.83
CA SER A 259 0.31 -16.87 3.92
C SER A 259 0.50 -18.35 3.54
N GLN A 260 0.79 -18.66 2.29
CA GLN A 260 1.10 -20.00 1.82
C GLN A 260 2.61 -20.27 1.89
N GLY A 261 3.09 -20.64 3.08
CA GLY A 261 4.46 -21.09 3.26
C GLY A 261 4.77 -22.35 2.47
N LYS A 262 5.39 -22.19 1.31
CA LYS A 262 6.38 -23.11 0.76
C LYS A 262 7.25 -22.35 -0.22
N LEU A 263 8.52 -22.18 0.20
CA LEU A 263 9.67 -21.78 -0.60
C LEU A 263 9.68 -20.36 -1.18
N ARG A 264 10.76 -19.66 -0.93
CA ARG A 264 11.29 -18.40 -1.49
C ARG A 264 11.27 -18.28 -3.03
N GLN A 265 10.32 -18.89 -3.70
CA GLN A 265 10.13 -18.79 -5.14
C GLN A 265 8.68 -18.34 -5.42
N LEU A 266 8.47 -17.00 -5.50
CA LEU A 266 7.57 -16.31 -6.44
C LEU A 266 6.20 -16.95 -6.72
N ILE A 267 5.45 -17.41 -5.71
CA ILE A 267 4.05 -17.71 -5.93
C ILE A 267 3.23 -16.87 -4.95
N LEU A 268 2.85 -15.70 -5.42
CA LEU A 268 1.78 -14.88 -4.84
C LEU A 268 0.57 -15.77 -4.60
N GLY A 269 0.09 -15.86 -3.36
CA GLY A 269 -1.18 -16.54 -3.08
C GLY A 269 -2.30 -15.94 -3.94
N GLY A 270 -3.20 -16.76 -4.47
CA GLY A 270 -4.23 -16.30 -5.41
C GLY A 270 -5.01 -15.06 -4.92
N ALA A 271 -5.34 -15.00 -3.61
CA ALA A 271 -6.01 -13.84 -3.02
C ALA A 271 -5.13 -12.57 -3.02
N THR A 272 -3.86 -12.69 -2.60
CA THR A 272 -2.94 -11.55 -2.59
C THR A 272 -2.74 -10.99 -3.99
N ARG A 273 -2.47 -11.85 -4.97
CA ARG A 273 -2.28 -11.43 -6.36
C ARG A 273 -3.55 -10.81 -6.96
N PHE A 274 -4.71 -11.35 -6.63
CA PHE A 274 -5.98 -10.77 -7.06
C PHE A 274 -6.13 -9.35 -6.52
N MET A 275 -5.91 -9.15 -5.22
CA MET A 275 -6.03 -7.83 -4.59
C MET A 275 -5.02 -6.82 -5.11
N LEU A 276 -3.75 -7.23 -5.27
CA LEU A 276 -2.70 -6.39 -5.85
C LEU A 276 -3.09 -5.85 -7.24
N ASN A 277 -3.77 -6.66 -8.06
CA ASN A 277 -4.05 -6.31 -9.45
C ASN A 277 -5.49 -5.83 -9.71
N ARG A 278 -6.44 -6.12 -8.81
CA ARG A 278 -7.87 -5.96 -9.10
C ARG A 278 -8.67 -5.21 -8.06
N SER A 279 -8.14 -5.00 -6.85
CA SER A 279 -8.91 -4.30 -5.82
C SER A 279 -9.22 -2.87 -6.23
N ASP A 280 -10.46 -2.46 -6.11
CA ASP A 280 -10.94 -1.08 -6.24
C ASP A 280 -11.12 -0.40 -4.87
N LEU A 281 -10.85 -1.12 -3.78
CA LEU A 281 -10.74 -0.61 -2.42
C LEU A 281 -9.27 -0.50 -2.00
N PRO A 282 -8.91 0.45 -1.12
CA PRO A 282 -7.63 0.44 -0.43
C PRO A 282 -7.43 -0.86 0.36
N VAL A 283 -6.26 -1.48 0.21
CA VAL A 283 -5.95 -2.73 0.92
C VAL A 283 -4.68 -2.58 1.72
N LEU A 284 -4.77 -2.82 3.02
CA LEU A 284 -3.62 -2.88 3.92
C LEU A 284 -3.11 -4.31 4.01
N PHE A 285 -1.88 -4.51 3.60
CA PHE A 285 -1.18 -5.79 3.63
C PHE A 285 -0.05 -5.81 4.66
N THR A 286 0.24 -7.00 5.19
CA THR A 286 1.52 -7.31 5.86
C THR A 286 1.96 -8.73 5.54
N HIS A 287 3.25 -8.96 5.63
CA HIS A 287 3.86 -10.28 5.51
C HIS A 287 4.52 -10.72 6.82
#